data_78a568cf24f8c6ee9a00165c6603223e
#
_entry.id   78a568cf24f8c6ee9a00165c6603223e
#
_cell.length_a   1.000
_cell.length_b   1.000
_cell.length_c   1.000
_cell.angle_alpha   90.00
_cell.angle_beta   90.00
_cell.angle_gamma   90.00
#
_symmetry.space_group_name_H-M   'P 1'
#
loop_
_entity.id
_entity.type
_entity.pdbx_description
1 polymer ?
#
loop_
_entity_poly.entity_id
_entity_poly.type
_entity_poly.pdbx_seq_one_letter_code
_entity_poly.pdbx_strand_id
1 'polypeptide(L)'
;MNKTDFTREQRLTLWQALSRLVGQYPAAFVVLLFVTAAQSAVNAMSVIVIAPIVDVLFQPEGSSPNALTEWLGKAVAALGLNLDIETLFFVFGLTLVLGGFLGVLTKFLVLKIKYRVLEDLLASTLRHFFTAGYQFFGNGEIGKLLNSFQKEVEKLGDTLGLSVTGVVSATQGFVYLSIPFVLYPGISLRFFLIASALTLPLWMLRRFSRKFGAQNTQTGNSVMKAIHEALTGAKVILAFGRANDVAVRYRNAFSSHAKASIAFSTLVSGVSLLFVPMGSVAALFAIHQAYQAGQAITDLAVVLFGFFRGLPHIATALQSKTSIEGFLPAFEQVDDLNAQAKRLAMADGVREFDAIDKAITFENVSFGYMGSPKTTAIQNANFKVSKNSVTVLTGQSGSGKTTAMDLILGLYTPSSGQILIDGVPIQEFSRSSFLKKVGYVPQDPYLFDGSIKENLLWANPKATESMMRNSLEYAHVGEAVEKLESGLDTRLGDRGGRLSGGQRQRIALARAIIMEPSILLLDEFTSALDEKLEGDIIKTIQHLRHYTTIIVVTHRRELMKIADAVIVFDQGSIVKEGGYQSIYGFVD
;
A
#
# COMPACT_ATOMS: atom_id res chain seq x y z
N MET A 1 -15.73 -18.85 -12.27
CA MET A 1 -15.52 -19.41 -10.92
C MET A 1 -16.26 -18.54 -9.93
N ASN A 2 -17.15 -19.16 -9.16
CA ASN A 2 -18.20 -18.50 -8.37
C ASN A 2 -17.67 -17.46 -7.37
N LYS A 3 -18.29 -16.26 -7.45
CA LYS A 3 -18.36 -15.30 -6.36
C LYS A 3 -19.16 -15.97 -5.24
N THR A 4 -18.64 -16.06 -4.06
CA THR A 4 -19.26 -16.54 -2.82
C THR A 4 -18.70 -17.87 -2.37
N ASP A 5 -17.71 -17.78 -1.49
CA ASP A 5 -17.62 -18.58 -0.27
C ASP A 5 -16.50 -18.01 0.63
N PHE A 6 -16.64 -16.72 0.98
CA PHE A 6 -16.00 -16.23 2.20
C PHE A 6 -16.93 -16.60 3.36
N THR A 7 -16.62 -17.70 4.01
CA THR A 7 -17.24 -18.06 5.27
C THR A 7 -17.16 -16.90 6.26
N ARG A 8 -18.22 -16.68 7.00
CA ARG A 8 -18.44 -15.64 8.02
C ARG A 8 -17.33 -15.55 9.09
N GLU A 9 -16.41 -16.50 9.13
CA GLU A 9 -15.38 -16.68 10.18
C GLU A 9 -14.07 -15.91 9.96
N GLN A 10 -13.82 -15.33 8.79
CA GLN A 10 -12.57 -14.60 8.52
C GLN A 10 -12.71 -13.08 8.43
N ARG A 11 -13.85 -12.52 8.79
CA ARG A 11 -13.96 -11.07 8.89
C ARG A 11 -13.22 -10.59 10.12
N LEU A 12 -12.01 -10.11 9.94
CA LEU A 12 -11.30 -9.35 10.97
C LEU A 12 -12.25 -8.30 11.52
N THR A 13 -12.68 -8.48 12.77
CA THR A 13 -13.48 -7.46 13.42
C THR A 13 -12.58 -6.24 13.63
N LEU A 14 -13.15 -5.05 13.56
CA LEU A 14 -12.45 -3.80 13.86
C LEU A 14 -11.61 -3.90 15.14
N TRP A 15 -12.13 -4.59 16.15
CA TRP A 15 -11.47 -4.84 17.43
C TRP A 15 -10.19 -5.67 17.31
N GLN A 16 -10.18 -6.67 16.44
CA GLN A 16 -8.97 -7.49 16.22
C GLN A 16 -7.87 -6.71 15.50
N ALA A 17 -8.24 -5.85 14.54
CA ALA A 17 -7.29 -4.96 13.90
C ALA A 17 -6.72 -3.93 14.89
N LEU A 18 -7.59 -3.28 15.67
CA LEU A 18 -7.18 -2.31 16.70
C LEU A 18 -6.34 -2.94 17.81
N SER A 19 -6.70 -4.13 18.31
CA SER A 19 -5.94 -4.80 19.38
C SER A 19 -4.51 -5.18 18.93
N ARG A 20 -4.35 -5.62 17.69
CA ARG A 20 -3.01 -5.87 17.10
C ARG A 20 -2.17 -4.60 17.06
N LEU A 21 -2.77 -3.46 16.67
CA LEU A 21 -2.07 -2.19 16.54
C LEU A 21 -1.71 -1.59 17.91
N VAL A 22 -2.61 -1.66 18.88
CA VAL A 22 -2.29 -1.26 20.27
C VAL A 22 -1.15 -2.12 20.81
N GLY A 23 -1.15 -3.43 20.52
CA GLY A 23 -0.08 -4.35 20.91
C GLY A 23 1.29 -4.03 20.28
N GLN A 24 1.32 -3.42 19.08
CA GLN A 24 2.56 -3.03 18.41
C GLN A 24 3.16 -1.72 18.97
N TYR A 25 2.34 -0.79 19.46
CA TYR A 25 2.78 0.55 19.93
C TYR A 25 2.25 0.90 21.32
N PRO A 26 2.41 0.06 22.35
CA PRO A 26 1.75 0.24 23.65
C PRO A 26 2.13 1.55 24.34
N ALA A 27 3.41 1.93 24.30
CA ALA A 27 3.88 3.17 24.93
C ALA A 27 3.24 4.43 24.33
N ALA A 28 3.04 4.48 23.02
CA ALA A 28 2.42 5.63 22.35
C ALA A 28 0.93 5.75 22.74
N PHE A 29 0.23 4.63 22.86
CA PHE A 29 -1.18 4.60 23.32
C PHE A 29 -1.31 4.99 24.80
N VAL A 30 -0.39 4.59 25.66
CA VAL A 30 -0.38 5.00 27.08
C VAL A 30 -0.20 6.51 27.22
N VAL A 31 0.77 7.10 26.49
CA VAL A 31 0.98 8.56 26.47
C VAL A 31 -0.28 9.28 25.96
N LEU A 32 -0.88 8.78 24.89
CA LEU A 32 -2.09 9.35 24.32
C LEU A 32 -3.26 9.30 25.31
N LEU A 33 -3.46 8.18 26.00
CA LEU A 33 -4.48 8.03 27.05
C LEU A 33 -4.27 9.04 28.19
N PHE A 34 -3.03 9.21 28.63
CA PHE A 34 -2.70 10.17 29.69
C PHE A 34 -3.00 11.60 29.26
N VAL A 35 -2.55 12.01 28.06
CA VAL A 35 -2.83 13.37 27.53
C VAL A 35 -4.33 13.59 27.33
N THR A 36 -5.05 12.56 26.84
CA THR A 36 -6.51 12.63 26.67
C THR A 36 -7.23 12.75 28.02
N ALA A 37 -6.80 12.03 29.04
CA ALA A 37 -7.36 12.11 30.38
C ALA A 37 -7.11 13.51 30.96
N ALA A 38 -5.90 14.06 30.84
CA ALA A 38 -5.56 15.40 31.26
C ALA A 38 -6.42 16.47 30.53
N GLN A 39 -6.56 16.34 29.21
CA GLN A 39 -7.42 17.20 28.40
C GLN A 39 -8.89 17.14 28.87
N SER A 40 -9.39 15.94 29.13
CA SER A 40 -10.77 15.74 29.60
C SER A 40 -11.00 16.34 30.97
N ALA A 41 -10.02 16.22 31.89
CA ALA A 41 -10.10 16.84 33.21
C ALA A 41 -10.12 18.37 33.13
N VAL A 42 -9.24 18.97 32.33
CA VAL A 42 -9.21 20.43 32.09
C VAL A 42 -10.53 20.91 31.46
N ASN A 43 -11.03 20.17 30.50
CA ASN A 43 -12.30 20.47 29.84
C ASN A 43 -13.50 20.34 30.80
N ALA A 44 -13.51 19.35 31.70
CA ALA A 44 -14.53 19.23 32.75
C ALA A 44 -14.55 20.43 33.66
N MET A 45 -13.37 20.96 34.05
CA MET A 45 -13.24 22.12 34.88
C MET A 45 -13.89 23.36 34.24
N SER A 46 -13.80 23.53 32.91
CA SER A 46 -14.48 24.62 32.20
C SER A 46 -16.00 24.59 32.33
N VAL A 47 -16.61 23.39 32.48
CA VAL A 47 -18.06 23.27 32.73
C VAL A 47 -18.41 23.62 34.18
N ILE A 48 -17.57 23.14 35.11
CA ILE A 48 -17.79 23.40 36.55
C ILE A 48 -17.70 24.89 36.88
N VAL A 49 -16.76 25.62 36.28
CA VAL A 49 -16.54 27.07 36.54
C VAL A 49 -17.69 27.95 36.03
N ILE A 50 -18.53 27.47 35.12
CA ILE A 50 -19.69 28.22 34.62
C ILE A 50 -20.73 28.49 35.73
N ALA A 51 -20.95 27.53 36.63
CA ALA A 51 -21.94 27.69 37.69
C ALA A 51 -21.63 28.91 38.60
N PRO A 52 -20.43 29.04 39.17
CA PRO A 52 -20.06 30.25 39.95
C PRO A 52 -20.14 31.55 39.14
N ILE A 53 -19.77 31.54 37.85
CA ILE A 53 -19.88 32.75 37.01
C ILE A 53 -21.35 33.20 36.90
N VAL A 54 -22.26 32.27 36.67
CA VAL A 54 -23.69 32.59 36.59
C VAL A 54 -24.26 32.97 37.94
N ASP A 55 -23.85 32.33 39.04
CA ASP A 55 -24.26 32.67 40.39
C ASP A 55 -23.86 34.13 40.73
N VAL A 56 -22.62 34.52 40.51
CA VAL A 56 -22.11 35.88 40.79
C VAL A 56 -22.80 36.93 39.91
N LEU A 57 -23.16 36.60 38.65
CA LEU A 57 -23.77 37.58 37.73
C LEU A 57 -25.28 37.74 37.89
N PHE A 58 -26.01 36.71 38.31
CA PHE A 58 -27.47 36.65 38.18
C PHE A 58 -28.20 36.35 39.50
N GLN A 59 -27.51 35.94 40.58
CA GLN A 59 -28.18 35.69 41.84
C GLN A 59 -28.43 37.01 42.62
N PRO A 60 -29.61 37.17 43.23
CA PRO A 60 -29.88 38.29 44.15
C PRO A 60 -28.98 38.21 45.37
N GLU A 61 -28.57 39.39 45.90
CA GLU A 61 -27.80 39.49 47.12
C GLU A 61 -28.52 38.76 48.27
N GLY A 62 -27.84 37.77 48.91
CA GLY A 62 -28.36 37.05 50.07
C GLY A 62 -28.90 35.63 49.76
N SER A 63 -28.87 35.14 48.53
CA SER A 63 -29.18 33.75 48.23
C SER A 63 -27.99 32.80 48.52
N SER A 64 -28.25 31.57 48.97
CA SER A 64 -27.20 30.59 49.23
C SER A 64 -26.55 30.17 47.91
N PRO A 65 -25.21 30.18 47.81
CA PRO A 65 -24.51 29.78 46.59
C PRO A 65 -24.78 28.30 46.26
N ASN A 66 -24.74 27.94 44.96
CA ASN A 66 -24.87 26.58 44.51
C ASN A 66 -23.69 25.71 45.06
N ALA A 67 -23.94 24.41 45.30
CA ALA A 67 -22.94 23.48 45.83
C ALA A 67 -21.61 23.47 45.03
N LEU A 68 -21.67 23.68 43.72
CA LEU A 68 -20.47 23.83 42.87
C LEU A 68 -19.70 25.11 43.16
N THR A 69 -20.39 26.22 43.36
CA THR A 69 -19.80 27.50 43.71
C THR A 69 -19.10 27.43 45.07
N GLU A 70 -19.73 26.76 46.06
CA GLU A 70 -19.14 26.54 47.38
C GLU A 70 -17.90 25.66 47.32
N TRP A 71 -17.95 24.54 46.52
CA TRP A 71 -16.82 23.66 46.35
C TRP A 71 -15.64 24.38 45.67
N LEU A 72 -15.89 25.10 44.58
CA LEU A 72 -14.87 25.85 43.87
C LEU A 72 -14.30 26.98 44.75
N GLY A 73 -15.14 27.66 45.53
CA GLY A 73 -14.73 28.69 46.51
C GLY A 73 -13.70 28.15 47.50
N LYS A 74 -13.96 26.96 48.06
CA LYS A 74 -13.00 26.27 48.94
C LYS A 74 -11.70 25.93 48.23
N ALA A 75 -11.76 25.48 46.97
CA ALA A 75 -10.58 25.15 46.18
C ALA A 75 -9.74 26.37 45.80
N VAL A 76 -10.37 27.48 45.41
CA VAL A 76 -9.72 28.75 45.09
C VAL A 76 -9.12 29.41 46.33
N ALA A 77 -9.84 29.38 47.47
CA ALA A 77 -9.34 29.88 48.75
C ALA A 77 -8.11 29.10 49.25
N ALA A 78 -8.03 27.79 48.99
CA ALA A 78 -6.84 26.99 49.29
C ALA A 78 -5.59 27.41 48.49
N LEU A 79 -5.77 28.10 47.36
CA LEU A 79 -4.70 28.70 46.55
C LEU A 79 -4.38 30.14 46.94
N GLY A 80 -5.05 30.68 47.99
CA GLY A 80 -4.87 32.07 48.46
C GLY A 80 -5.54 33.10 47.57
N LEU A 81 -6.49 32.71 46.72
CA LEU A 81 -7.23 33.58 45.81
C LEU A 81 -8.67 33.82 46.33
N ASN A 82 -9.25 34.95 46.02
CA ASN A 82 -10.66 35.23 46.29
C ASN A 82 -11.52 34.75 45.12
N LEU A 83 -12.76 34.32 45.44
CA LEU A 83 -13.73 33.93 44.44
C LEU A 83 -14.47 35.17 43.92
N ASP A 84 -13.75 36.05 43.23
CA ASP A 84 -14.31 37.18 42.53
C ASP A 84 -14.52 36.91 41.05
N ILE A 85 -15.24 37.76 40.36
CA ILE A 85 -15.60 37.56 38.95
C ILE A 85 -14.38 37.55 38.06
N GLU A 86 -13.35 38.33 38.41
CA GLU A 86 -12.10 38.41 37.63
C GLU A 86 -11.32 37.07 37.71
N THR A 87 -11.20 36.52 38.91
CA THR A 87 -10.58 35.21 39.15
C THR A 87 -11.34 34.10 38.41
N LEU A 88 -12.68 34.12 38.42
CA LEU A 88 -13.50 33.14 37.70
C LEU A 88 -13.30 33.23 36.19
N PHE A 89 -13.29 34.44 35.61
CA PHE A 89 -13.02 34.60 34.18
C PHE A 89 -11.59 34.20 33.82
N PHE A 90 -10.61 34.51 34.69
CA PHE A 90 -9.24 34.08 34.48
C PHE A 90 -9.11 32.55 34.48
N VAL A 91 -9.67 31.86 35.46
CA VAL A 91 -9.66 30.40 35.55
C VAL A 91 -10.39 29.78 34.37
N PHE A 92 -11.56 30.31 33.98
CA PHE A 92 -12.29 29.85 32.81
C PHE A 92 -11.48 30.02 31.53
N GLY A 93 -10.91 31.20 31.30
CA GLY A 93 -10.04 31.47 30.14
C GLY A 93 -8.82 30.54 30.09
N LEU A 94 -8.15 30.35 31.25
CA LEU A 94 -7.00 29.46 31.37
C LEU A 94 -7.37 28.01 31.03
N THR A 95 -8.51 27.50 31.51
CA THR A 95 -8.95 26.12 31.17
C THR A 95 -9.27 25.98 29.70
N LEU A 96 -9.85 26.97 29.02
CA LEU A 96 -10.09 26.94 27.57
C LEU A 96 -8.79 26.90 26.77
N VAL A 97 -7.81 27.79 27.13
CA VAL A 97 -6.50 27.83 26.45
C VAL A 97 -5.71 26.53 26.66
N LEU A 98 -5.64 26.05 27.90
CA LEU A 98 -4.94 24.82 28.25
C LEU A 98 -5.60 23.59 27.58
N GLY A 99 -6.93 23.55 27.61
CA GLY A 99 -7.70 22.50 26.91
C GLY A 99 -7.47 22.51 25.40
N GLY A 100 -7.37 23.68 24.78
CA GLY A 100 -7.01 23.87 23.39
C GLY A 100 -5.59 23.38 23.08
N PHE A 101 -4.61 23.75 23.90
CA PHE A 101 -3.23 23.31 23.77
C PHE A 101 -3.10 21.78 23.88
N LEU A 102 -3.72 21.17 24.89
CA LEU A 102 -3.77 19.72 25.05
C LEU A 102 -4.49 19.05 23.86
N GLY A 103 -5.49 19.72 23.28
CA GLY A 103 -6.17 19.27 22.06
C GLY A 103 -5.22 19.21 20.86
N VAL A 104 -4.39 20.23 20.67
CA VAL A 104 -3.34 20.22 19.62
C VAL A 104 -2.34 19.10 19.87
N LEU A 105 -1.89 18.91 21.11
CA LEU A 105 -0.98 17.83 21.49
C LEU A 105 -1.60 16.44 21.22
N THR A 106 -2.86 16.25 21.60
CA THR A 106 -3.61 15.01 21.30
C THR A 106 -3.65 14.75 19.79
N LYS A 107 -3.99 15.79 18.99
CA LYS A 107 -4.02 15.66 17.52
C LYS A 107 -2.65 15.33 16.94
N PHE A 108 -1.59 15.95 17.44
CA PHE A 108 -0.22 15.65 17.03
C PHE A 108 0.16 14.20 17.32
N LEU A 109 -0.15 13.69 18.51
CA LEU A 109 0.13 12.30 18.89
C LEU A 109 -0.64 11.30 18.01
N VAL A 110 -1.93 11.58 17.75
CA VAL A 110 -2.76 10.75 16.85
C VAL A 110 -2.15 10.68 15.45
N LEU A 111 -1.73 11.83 14.90
CA LEU A 111 -1.10 11.87 13.57
C LEU A 111 0.26 11.15 13.57
N LYS A 112 1.07 11.31 14.59
CA LYS A 112 2.36 10.63 14.73
C LYS A 112 2.20 9.10 14.73
N ILE A 113 1.20 8.59 15.48
CA ILE A 113 0.88 7.16 15.50
C ILE A 113 0.39 6.71 14.12
N LYS A 114 -0.55 7.46 13.52
CA LYS A 114 -1.09 7.16 12.18
C LYS A 114 0.02 6.97 11.15
N TYR A 115 0.92 7.94 11.01
CA TYR A 115 1.96 7.90 9.97
C TYR A 115 3.02 6.84 10.22
N ARG A 116 3.35 6.55 11.49
CA ARG A 116 4.28 5.46 11.82
C ARG A 116 3.71 4.08 11.46
N VAL A 117 2.45 3.86 11.79
CA VAL A 117 1.76 2.61 11.41
C VAL A 117 1.62 2.51 9.89
N LEU A 118 1.34 3.62 9.21
CA LEU A 118 1.23 3.66 7.76
C LEU A 118 2.55 3.30 7.08
N GLU A 119 3.68 3.81 7.59
CA GLU A 119 5.03 3.49 7.12
C GLU A 119 5.30 1.98 7.22
N ASP A 120 5.07 1.38 8.39
CA ASP A 120 5.29 -0.04 8.61
C ASP A 120 4.35 -0.90 7.75
N LEU A 121 3.09 -0.48 7.58
CA LEU A 121 2.10 -1.18 6.76
C LEU A 121 2.47 -1.15 5.27
N LEU A 122 2.87 0.02 4.76
CA LEU A 122 3.32 0.16 3.37
C LEU A 122 4.56 -0.69 3.09
N ALA A 123 5.58 -0.61 3.97
CA ALA A 123 6.80 -1.37 3.84
C ALA A 123 6.53 -2.88 3.89
N SER A 124 5.68 -3.34 4.82
CA SER A 124 5.32 -4.76 4.93
C SER A 124 4.50 -5.26 3.74
N THR A 125 3.54 -4.48 3.27
CA THR A 125 2.71 -4.82 2.10
C THR A 125 3.58 -4.92 0.85
N LEU A 126 4.48 -3.96 0.63
CA LEU A 126 5.41 -3.98 -0.49
C LEU A 126 6.33 -5.21 -0.42
N ARG A 127 6.85 -5.53 0.75
CA ARG A 127 7.67 -6.74 0.96
C ARG A 127 6.90 -8.01 0.62
N HIS A 128 5.65 -8.15 1.09
CA HIS A 128 4.82 -9.31 0.76
C HIS A 128 4.57 -9.44 -0.74
N PHE A 129 4.36 -8.34 -1.45
CA PHE A 129 4.16 -8.36 -2.89
C PHE A 129 5.41 -8.82 -3.64
N PHE A 130 6.60 -8.36 -3.23
CA PHE A 130 7.86 -8.79 -3.86
C PHE A 130 8.37 -10.16 -3.40
N THR A 131 7.85 -10.72 -2.32
CA THR A 131 8.08 -12.13 -1.96
C THR A 131 7.14 -13.09 -2.68
N ALA A 132 6.05 -12.58 -3.27
CA ALA A 132 5.19 -13.35 -4.15
C ALA A 132 5.91 -13.70 -5.46
N GLY A 133 5.55 -14.81 -6.07
CA GLY A 133 6.00 -15.15 -7.43
C GLY A 133 5.50 -14.12 -8.45
N TYR A 134 6.18 -14.04 -9.59
CA TYR A 134 5.83 -13.10 -10.68
C TYR A 134 4.38 -13.25 -11.16
N GLN A 135 3.81 -14.43 -10.97
CA GLN A 135 2.40 -14.74 -11.22
C GLN A 135 1.40 -13.80 -10.51
N PHE A 136 1.78 -13.27 -9.34
CA PHE A 136 0.98 -12.28 -8.63
C PHE A 136 0.79 -10.98 -9.44
N PHE A 137 1.82 -10.55 -10.14
CA PHE A 137 1.80 -9.34 -10.97
C PHE A 137 1.15 -9.56 -12.35
N GLY A 138 1.17 -10.80 -12.86
CA GLY A 138 0.65 -11.18 -14.18
C GLY A 138 -0.88 -11.22 -14.28
N ASN A 139 -1.62 -11.16 -13.17
CA ASN A 139 -3.08 -11.30 -13.14
C ASN A 139 -3.87 -10.09 -13.69
N GLY A 140 -3.21 -9.09 -14.28
CA GLY A 140 -3.88 -7.94 -14.93
C GLY A 140 -4.59 -6.95 -13.99
N GLU A 141 -4.41 -7.07 -12.67
CA GLU A 141 -5.04 -6.19 -11.67
C GLU A 141 -4.16 -4.98 -11.27
N ILE A 142 -3.29 -4.49 -12.18
CA ILE A 142 -2.36 -3.38 -11.89
C ILE A 142 -3.10 -2.16 -11.34
N GLY A 143 -4.28 -1.82 -11.89
CA GLY A 143 -5.10 -0.71 -11.38
C GLY A 143 -5.56 -0.91 -9.92
N LYS A 144 -5.83 -2.15 -9.52
CA LYS A 144 -6.17 -2.50 -8.13
C LYS A 144 -4.94 -2.40 -7.22
N LEU A 145 -3.78 -2.88 -7.69
CA LEU A 145 -2.51 -2.74 -6.95
C LEU A 145 -2.16 -1.26 -6.72
N LEU A 146 -2.16 -0.45 -7.78
CA LEU A 146 -1.88 0.99 -7.69
C LEU A 146 -2.84 1.71 -6.75
N ASN A 147 -4.16 1.48 -6.88
CA ASN A 147 -5.15 2.08 -5.98
C ASN A 147 -4.93 1.63 -4.53
N SER A 148 -4.58 0.36 -4.32
CA SER A 148 -4.33 -0.17 -2.98
C SER A 148 -3.15 0.53 -2.32
N PHE A 149 -2.03 0.72 -3.00
CA PHE A 149 -0.88 1.44 -2.46
C PHE A 149 -1.14 2.93 -2.25
N GLN A 150 -1.82 3.58 -3.18
CA GLN A 150 -1.97 5.03 -3.17
C GLN A 150 -3.11 5.52 -2.28
N LYS A 151 -4.25 4.83 -2.27
CA LYS A 151 -5.46 5.29 -1.58
C LYS A 151 -5.96 4.35 -0.49
N GLU A 152 -5.97 3.04 -0.74
CA GLU A 152 -6.62 2.13 0.20
C GLU A 152 -5.77 1.94 1.46
N VAL A 153 -4.44 1.87 1.34
CA VAL A 153 -3.53 1.83 2.50
C VAL A 153 -3.60 3.14 3.30
N GLU A 154 -3.76 4.30 2.65
CA GLU A 154 -3.98 5.58 3.34
C GLU A 154 -5.28 5.57 4.16
N LYS A 155 -6.38 5.02 3.61
CA LYS A 155 -7.64 4.82 4.34
C LYS A 155 -7.47 3.91 5.57
N LEU A 156 -6.56 2.93 5.52
CA LEU A 156 -6.23 2.13 6.70
C LEU A 156 -5.57 3.00 7.79
N GLY A 157 -4.62 3.84 7.42
CA GLY A 157 -4.03 4.82 8.34
C GLY A 157 -5.09 5.78 8.91
N ASP A 158 -6.03 6.25 8.07
CA ASP A 158 -7.15 7.08 8.50
C ASP A 158 -8.08 6.35 9.46
N THR A 159 -8.36 5.06 9.21
CA THR A 159 -9.18 4.23 10.10
C THR A 159 -8.60 4.19 11.51
N LEU A 160 -7.27 4.09 11.64
CA LEU A 160 -6.59 4.15 12.94
C LEU A 160 -6.74 5.52 13.59
N GLY A 161 -6.44 6.59 12.86
CA GLY A 161 -6.61 7.95 13.36
C GLY A 161 -8.05 8.24 13.80
N LEU A 162 -9.03 7.78 13.03
CA LEU A 162 -10.45 7.90 13.34
C LEU A 162 -10.85 7.05 14.56
N SER A 163 -10.28 5.86 14.71
CA SER A 163 -10.57 5.01 15.88
C SER A 163 -10.13 5.68 17.17
N VAL A 164 -8.90 6.21 17.18
CA VAL A 164 -8.37 6.96 18.32
C VAL A 164 -9.18 8.24 18.56
N THR A 165 -9.44 9.02 17.51
CA THR A 165 -10.26 10.24 17.60
C THR A 165 -11.66 9.92 18.12
N GLY A 166 -12.26 8.81 17.67
CA GLY A 166 -13.57 8.36 18.13
C GLY A 166 -13.60 8.03 19.62
N VAL A 167 -12.58 7.31 20.12
CA VAL A 167 -12.44 6.97 21.55
C VAL A 167 -12.24 8.24 22.38
N VAL A 168 -11.30 9.12 21.97
CA VAL A 168 -11.04 10.42 22.64
C VAL A 168 -12.32 11.24 22.71
N SER A 169 -13.00 11.40 21.59
CA SER A 169 -14.24 12.17 21.51
C SER A 169 -15.37 11.53 22.34
N ALA A 170 -15.51 10.21 22.32
CA ALA A 170 -16.49 9.52 23.16
C ALA A 170 -16.23 9.76 24.65
N THR A 171 -14.96 9.68 25.07
CA THR A 171 -14.55 9.97 26.47
C THR A 171 -14.86 11.41 26.86
N GLN A 172 -14.50 12.38 26.02
CA GLN A 172 -14.79 13.80 26.27
C GLN A 172 -16.30 14.08 26.31
N GLY A 173 -17.05 13.53 25.34
CA GLY A 173 -18.50 13.64 25.33
C GLY A 173 -19.14 13.06 26.59
N PHE A 174 -18.65 11.89 27.03
CA PHE A 174 -19.10 11.29 28.29
C PHE A 174 -18.81 12.18 29.50
N VAL A 175 -17.60 12.76 29.61
CA VAL A 175 -17.22 13.66 30.69
C VAL A 175 -18.13 14.89 30.70
N TYR A 176 -18.32 15.56 29.55
CA TYR A 176 -19.18 16.75 29.47
C TYR A 176 -20.65 16.46 29.83
N LEU A 177 -21.17 15.34 29.41
CA LEU A 177 -22.56 14.95 29.66
C LEU A 177 -22.77 14.40 31.08
N SER A 178 -21.74 13.77 31.70
CA SER A 178 -21.85 13.25 33.05
C SER A 178 -22.10 14.34 34.11
N ILE A 179 -21.54 15.52 33.92
CA ILE A 179 -21.72 16.64 34.86
C ILE A 179 -23.20 17.05 35.01
N PRO A 180 -23.93 17.39 33.91
CA PRO A 180 -25.38 17.61 33.98
C PRO A 180 -26.16 16.40 34.51
N PHE A 181 -25.74 15.15 34.18
CA PHE A 181 -26.44 13.97 34.68
C PHE A 181 -26.32 13.77 36.20
N VAL A 182 -25.14 14.06 36.76
CA VAL A 182 -24.91 13.93 38.21
C VAL A 182 -25.64 15.02 38.97
N LEU A 183 -25.60 16.27 38.46
CA LEU A 183 -26.14 17.43 39.17
C LEU A 183 -27.66 17.58 38.98
N TYR A 184 -28.16 17.31 37.76
CA TYR A 184 -29.54 17.55 37.35
C TYR A 184 -30.14 16.33 36.62
N PRO A 185 -30.28 15.17 37.28
CA PRO A 185 -30.64 13.91 36.65
C PRO A 185 -31.99 13.96 35.92
N GLY A 186 -32.97 14.68 36.48
CA GLY A 186 -34.30 14.80 35.88
C GLY A 186 -34.32 15.50 34.52
N ILE A 187 -33.56 16.59 34.38
CA ILE A 187 -33.43 17.33 33.12
C ILE A 187 -32.63 16.50 32.11
N SER A 188 -31.54 15.93 32.57
CA SER A 188 -30.62 15.15 31.72
C SER A 188 -31.26 13.87 31.17
N LEU A 189 -32.11 13.20 31.97
CA LEU A 189 -32.85 12.03 31.50
C LEU A 189 -33.86 12.38 30.37
N ARG A 190 -34.60 13.51 30.55
CA ARG A 190 -35.55 13.99 29.52
C ARG A 190 -34.80 14.33 28.22
N PHE A 191 -33.67 15.07 28.34
CA PHE A 191 -32.81 15.33 27.19
C PHE A 191 -32.38 14.06 26.50
N PHE A 192 -31.87 13.05 27.23
CA PHE A 192 -31.41 11.79 26.67
C PHE A 192 -32.50 11.04 25.92
N LEU A 193 -33.70 10.97 26.46
CA LEU A 193 -34.83 10.30 25.81
C LEU A 193 -35.22 11.01 24.50
N ILE A 194 -35.34 12.33 24.53
CA ILE A 194 -35.69 13.13 23.34
C ILE A 194 -34.57 13.05 22.30
N ALA A 195 -33.31 13.25 22.69
CA ALA A 195 -32.16 13.16 21.81
C ALA A 195 -32.04 11.77 21.16
N SER A 196 -32.26 10.69 21.93
CA SER A 196 -32.25 9.33 21.41
C SER A 196 -33.34 9.11 20.37
N ALA A 197 -34.56 9.57 20.63
CA ALA A 197 -35.66 9.47 19.67
C ALA A 197 -35.37 10.22 18.35
N LEU A 198 -34.86 11.45 18.46
CA LEU A 198 -34.54 12.27 17.29
C LEU A 198 -33.37 11.73 16.48
N THR A 199 -32.34 11.17 17.14
CA THR A 199 -31.12 10.69 16.46
C THR A 199 -31.20 9.23 15.98
N LEU A 200 -32.21 8.48 16.38
CA LEU A 200 -32.44 7.09 15.94
C LEU A 200 -32.40 6.89 14.40
N PRO A 201 -33.03 7.76 13.57
CA PRO A 201 -32.95 7.64 12.12
C PRO A 201 -31.50 7.75 11.59
N LEU A 202 -30.66 8.60 12.20
CA LEU A 202 -29.26 8.75 11.79
C LEU A 202 -28.48 7.47 12.05
N TRP A 203 -28.78 6.79 13.16
CA TRP A 203 -28.17 5.49 13.47
C TRP A 203 -28.51 4.42 12.40
N MET A 204 -29.72 4.45 11.85
CA MET A 204 -30.13 3.54 10.79
C MET A 204 -29.40 3.81 9.46
N LEU A 205 -29.06 5.07 9.15
CA LEU A 205 -28.33 5.43 7.92
C LEU A 205 -26.91 4.84 7.88
N ARG A 206 -26.31 4.55 9.02
CA ARG A 206 -24.97 3.99 9.15
C ARG A 206 -24.77 2.70 8.35
N ARG A 207 -25.81 1.84 8.26
CA ARG A 207 -25.75 0.57 7.49
C ARG A 207 -25.39 0.75 6.01
N PHE A 208 -25.63 1.95 5.45
CA PHE A 208 -25.27 2.27 4.07
C PHE A 208 -23.80 2.65 3.89
N SER A 209 -23.08 2.98 4.96
CA SER A 209 -21.69 3.43 4.89
C SER A 209 -20.78 2.37 4.26
N ARG A 210 -20.90 1.10 4.65
CA ARG A 210 -20.13 0.00 4.06
C ARG A 210 -20.43 -0.18 2.56
N LYS A 211 -21.71 -0.06 2.16
CA LYS A 211 -22.09 -0.17 0.74
C LYS A 211 -21.47 0.94 -0.09
N PHE A 212 -21.59 2.20 0.36
CA PHE A 212 -21.00 3.33 -0.36
C PHE A 212 -19.47 3.31 -0.31
N GLY A 213 -18.86 2.86 0.79
CA GLY A 213 -17.44 2.61 0.88
C GLY A 213 -16.94 1.59 -0.13
N ALA A 214 -17.65 0.45 -0.28
CA ALA A 214 -17.32 -0.57 -1.27
C ALA A 214 -17.40 -0.03 -2.71
N GLN A 215 -18.45 0.74 -3.03
CA GLN A 215 -18.57 1.40 -4.33
C GLN A 215 -17.45 2.40 -4.57
N ASN A 216 -17.05 3.16 -3.55
CA ASN A 216 -15.95 4.12 -3.63
C ASN A 216 -14.62 3.42 -3.93
N THR A 217 -14.28 2.33 -3.24
CA THR A 217 -13.08 1.53 -3.49
C THR A 217 -13.09 0.92 -4.89
N GLN A 218 -14.20 0.29 -5.31
CA GLN A 218 -14.32 -0.33 -6.63
C GLN A 218 -14.20 0.67 -7.78
N THR A 219 -14.86 1.82 -7.67
CA THR A 219 -14.77 2.87 -8.70
C THR A 219 -13.41 3.54 -8.70
N GLY A 220 -12.73 3.66 -7.55
CA GLY A 220 -11.34 4.09 -7.44
C GLY A 220 -10.38 3.20 -8.23
N ASN A 221 -10.54 1.87 -8.13
CA ASN A 221 -9.76 0.90 -8.92
C ASN A 221 -9.94 1.14 -10.43
N SER A 222 -11.18 1.44 -10.87
CA SER A 222 -11.48 1.71 -12.29
C SER A 222 -10.82 3.00 -12.80
N VAL A 223 -10.77 4.05 -11.97
CA VAL A 223 -10.05 5.30 -12.29
C VAL A 223 -8.55 5.05 -12.42
N MET A 224 -7.95 4.34 -11.46
CA MET A 224 -6.51 4.01 -11.50
C MET A 224 -6.16 3.16 -12.72
N LYS A 225 -7.00 2.20 -13.07
CA LYS A 225 -6.84 1.41 -14.29
C LYS A 225 -6.85 2.28 -15.54
N ALA A 226 -7.82 3.20 -15.65
CA ALA A 226 -7.92 4.10 -16.81
C ALA A 226 -6.71 5.04 -16.94
N ILE A 227 -6.18 5.58 -15.82
CA ILE A 227 -4.95 6.39 -15.82
C ILE A 227 -3.76 5.56 -16.27
N HIS A 228 -3.59 4.38 -15.68
CA HIS A 228 -2.45 3.50 -16.01
C HIS A 228 -2.46 3.12 -17.51
N GLU A 229 -3.60 2.71 -18.06
CA GLU A 229 -3.75 2.39 -19.48
C GLU A 229 -3.42 3.60 -20.36
N ALA A 230 -3.89 4.81 -19.99
CA ALA A 230 -3.63 6.04 -20.73
C ALA A 230 -2.16 6.42 -20.74
N LEU A 231 -1.49 6.37 -19.60
CA LEU A 231 -0.07 6.73 -19.50
C LEU A 231 0.83 5.69 -20.17
N THR A 232 0.56 4.40 -19.97
CA THR A 232 1.34 3.33 -20.60
C THR A 232 1.16 3.32 -22.12
N GLY A 233 -0.06 3.58 -22.60
CA GLY A 233 -0.40 3.63 -24.03
C GLY A 233 -0.22 4.99 -24.69
N ALA A 234 0.40 5.99 -24.02
CA ALA A 234 0.45 7.38 -24.48
C ALA A 234 0.95 7.54 -25.92
N LYS A 235 2.04 6.84 -26.29
CA LYS A 235 2.61 6.87 -27.66
C LYS A 235 1.58 6.41 -28.70
N VAL A 236 0.84 5.34 -28.42
CA VAL A 236 -0.18 4.80 -29.33
C VAL A 236 -1.36 5.78 -29.43
N ILE A 237 -1.83 6.30 -28.28
CA ILE A 237 -2.94 7.25 -28.21
C ILE A 237 -2.63 8.50 -29.04
N LEU A 238 -1.42 9.04 -28.90
CA LEU A 238 -0.98 10.22 -29.65
C LEU A 238 -0.81 9.92 -31.15
N ALA A 239 -0.21 8.77 -31.49
CA ALA A 239 0.00 8.37 -32.88
C ALA A 239 -1.33 8.17 -33.65
N PHE A 240 -2.39 7.72 -32.98
CA PHE A 240 -3.71 7.56 -33.58
C PHE A 240 -4.62 8.80 -33.42
N GLY A 241 -4.15 9.88 -32.78
CA GLY A 241 -4.95 11.09 -32.54
C GLY A 241 -6.17 10.88 -31.63
N ARG A 242 -6.16 9.85 -30.77
CA ARG A 242 -7.31 9.43 -29.93
C ARG A 242 -7.32 10.01 -28.51
N ALA A 243 -6.62 11.13 -28.29
CA ALA A 243 -6.53 11.76 -26.96
C ALA A 243 -7.91 12.13 -26.38
N ASN A 244 -8.83 12.61 -27.22
CA ASN A 244 -10.19 12.96 -26.79
C ASN A 244 -11.02 11.74 -26.35
N ASP A 245 -10.89 10.62 -27.04
CA ASP A 245 -11.62 9.38 -26.68
C ASP A 245 -11.16 8.86 -25.33
N VAL A 246 -9.85 8.92 -25.07
CA VAL A 246 -9.27 8.56 -23.78
C VAL A 246 -9.72 9.51 -22.69
N ALA A 247 -9.76 10.84 -22.96
CA ALA A 247 -10.24 11.83 -21.99
C ALA A 247 -11.74 11.59 -21.65
N VAL A 248 -12.58 11.24 -22.62
CA VAL A 248 -13.98 10.87 -22.39
C VAL A 248 -14.09 9.60 -21.54
N ARG A 249 -13.31 8.56 -21.86
CA ARG A 249 -13.29 7.31 -21.08
C ARG A 249 -12.87 7.56 -19.63
N TYR A 250 -11.84 8.36 -19.40
CA TYR A 250 -11.40 8.76 -18.07
C TYR A 250 -12.47 9.56 -17.33
N ARG A 251 -13.09 10.55 -18.01
CA ARG A 251 -14.19 11.35 -17.45
C ARG A 251 -15.34 10.47 -16.97
N ASN A 252 -15.72 9.46 -17.73
CA ASN A 252 -16.79 8.52 -17.36
C ASN A 252 -16.43 7.68 -16.13
N ALA A 253 -15.19 7.17 -16.08
CA ALA A 253 -14.70 6.44 -14.92
C ALA A 253 -14.67 7.34 -13.67
N PHE A 254 -14.16 8.58 -13.81
CA PHE A 254 -14.11 9.55 -12.73
C PHE A 254 -15.49 10.02 -12.28
N SER A 255 -16.43 10.24 -13.21
CA SER A 255 -17.82 10.60 -12.88
C SER A 255 -18.50 9.53 -12.02
N SER A 256 -18.26 8.25 -12.32
CA SER A 256 -18.77 7.14 -11.51
C SER A 256 -18.15 7.13 -10.12
N HIS A 257 -16.84 7.38 -10.02
CA HIS A 257 -16.13 7.49 -8.75
C HIS A 257 -16.60 8.72 -7.94
N ALA A 258 -16.78 9.87 -8.61
CA ALA A 258 -17.27 11.08 -7.97
C ALA A 258 -18.66 10.88 -7.34
N LYS A 259 -19.59 10.21 -8.04
CA LYS A 259 -20.93 9.88 -7.49
C LYS A 259 -20.81 9.01 -6.23
N ALA A 260 -19.97 7.99 -6.26
CA ALA A 260 -19.75 7.11 -5.10
C ALA A 260 -19.09 7.87 -3.94
N SER A 261 -18.08 8.71 -4.23
CA SER A 261 -17.39 9.53 -3.23
C SER A 261 -18.31 10.58 -2.60
N ILE A 262 -19.13 11.27 -3.41
CA ILE A 262 -20.12 12.23 -2.91
C ILE A 262 -21.11 11.52 -1.99
N ALA A 263 -21.69 10.40 -2.41
CA ALA A 263 -22.64 9.65 -1.59
C ALA A 263 -22.03 9.20 -0.26
N PHE A 264 -20.80 8.69 -0.28
CA PHE A 264 -20.10 8.27 0.92
C PHE A 264 -19.77 9.46 1.85
N SER A 265 -19.16 10.52 1.31
CA SER A 265 -18.76 11.70 2.10
C SER A 265 -19.97 12.45 2.67
N THR A 266 -21.05 12.57 1.89
CA THR A 266 -22.30 13.18 2.35
C THR A 266 -22.93 12.37 3.47
N LEU A 267 -22.93 11.04 3.39
CA LEU A 267 -23.43 10.19 4.47
C LEU A 267 -22.62 10.39 5.76
N VAL A 268 -21.28 10.31 5.66
CA VAL A 268 -20.37 10.43 6.80
C VAL A 268 -20.49 11.80 7.47
N SER A 269 -20.42 12.87 6.68
CA SER A 269 -20.54 14.24 7.19
C SER A 269 -21.96 14.57 7.65
N GLY A 270 -22.97 14.07 6.94
CA GLY A 270 -24.38 14.29 7.26
C GLY A 270 -24.76 13.75 8.63
N VAL A 271 -24.24 12.61 9.04
CA VAL A 271 -24.47 12.07 10.39
C VAL A 271 -24.01 13.06 11.47
N SER A 272 -22.79 13.63 11.33
CA SER A 272 -22.27 14.61 12.28
C SER A 272 -22.99 15.94 12.23
N LEU A 273 -23.24 16.46 11.03
CA LEU A 273 -23.87 17.77 10.82
C LEU A 273 -25.32 17.81 11.30
N LEU A 274 -26.05 16.71 11.21
CA LEU A 274 -27.44 16.62 11.68
C LEU A 274 -27.54 16.28 13.16
N PHE A 275 -26.56 15.57 13.72
CA PHE A 275 -26.60 15.14 15.12
C PHE A 275 -26.59 16.32 16.08
N VAL A 276 -25.74 17.33 15.85
CA VAL A 276 -25.61 18.49 16.75
C VAL A 276 -26.89 19.33 16.79
N PRO A 277 -27.48 19.77 15.66
CA PRO A 277 -28.76 20.49 15.69
C PRO A 277 -29.90 19.71 16.34
N MET A 278 -30.01 18.41 16.04
CA MET A 278 -31.07 17.56 16.63
C MET A 278 -30.87 17.43 18.15
N GLY A 279 -29.63 17.24 18.61
CA GLY A 279 -29.30 17.25 20.04
C GLY A 279 -29.56 18.59 20.70
N SER A 280 -29.27 19.70 19.99
CA SER A 280 -29.54 21.05 20.49
C SER A 280 -31.06 21.31 20.66
N VAL A 281 -31.87 20.87 19.70
CA VAL A 281 -33.34 20.93 19.83
C VAL A 281 -33.83 20.13 21.05
N ALA A 282 -33.29 18.94 21.26
CA ALA A 282 -33.60 18.13 22.44
C ALA A 282 -33.20 18.83 23.75
N ALA A 283 -32.03 19.48 23.78
CA ALA A 283 -31.56 20.25 24.93
C ALA A 283 -32.49 21.45 25.23
N LEU A 284 -32.84 22.22 24.22
CA LEU A 284 -33.73 23.36 24.38
C LEU A 284 -35.12 22.93 24.88
N PHE A 285 -35.65 21.82 24.38
CA PHE A 285 -36.93 21.32 24.85
C PHE A 285 -36.88 20.84 26.29
N ALA A 286 -35.81 20.12 26.68
CA ALA A 286 -35.62 19.67 28.06
C ALA A 286 -35.48 20.88 29.04
N ILE A 287 -34.77 21.91 28.62
CA ILE A 287 -34.60 23.15 29.38
C ILE A 287 -35.94 23.92 29.51
N HIS A 288 -36.71 24.03 28.43
CA HIS A 288 -38.01 24.64 28.46
C HIS A 288 -38.96 23.96 29.49
N GLN A 289 -38.98 22.64 29.51
CA GLN A 289 -39.75 21.91 30.51
C GLN A 289 -39.24 22.14 31.96
N ALA A 290 -37.91 22.22 32.14
CA ALA A 290 -37.30 22.47 33.43
C ALA A 290 -37.59 23.90 33.93
N TYR A 291 -37.55 24.89 33.02
CA TYR A 291 -37.95 26.29 33.32
C TYR A 291 -39.41 26.38 33.77
N GLN A 292 -40.33 25.70 33.07
CA GLN A 292 -41.74 25.65 33.49
C GLN A 292 -41.94 24.97 34.87
N ALA A 293 -41.03 24.07 35.26
CA ALA A 293 -41.03 23.42 36.55
C ALA A 293 -40.38 24.27 37.69
N GLY A 294 -40.01 25.53 37.41
CA GLY A 294 -39.46 26.48 38.40
C GLY A 294 -37.98 26.22 38.75
N GLN A 295 -37.22 25.58 37.91
CA GLN A 295 -35.78 25.37 38.15
C GLN A 295 -35.00 26.69 38.03
N ALA A 296 -33.93 26.83 38.83
CA ALA A 296 -33.09 28.02 38.83
C ALA A 296 -32.36 28.24 37.47
N ILE A 297 -32.16 29.49 37.08
CA ILE A 297 -31.47 29.85 35.84
C ILE A 297 -30.04 29.32 35.82
N THR A 298 -29.36 29.31 36.97
CA THR A 298 -28.01 28.77 37.15
C THR A 298 -27.95 27.29 36.77
N ASP A 299 -28.93 26.48 37.21
CA ASP A 299 -29.01 25.08 36.93
C ASP A 299 -29.19 24.82 35.42
N LEU A 300 -30.05 25.63 34.80
CA LEU A 300 -30.29 25.57 33.35
C LEU A 300 -29.05 25.94 32.54
N ALA A 301 -28.25 26.92 33.00
CA ALA A 301 -27.02 27.36 32.36
C ALA A 301 -25.94 26.24 32.35
N VAL A 302 -25.74 25.59 33.49
CA VAL A 302 -24.79 24.43 33.60
C VAL A 302 -25.18 23.29 32.67
N VAL A 303 -26.46 22.93 32.66
CA VAL A 303 -26.99 21.88 31.80
C VAL A 303 -26.83 22.22 30.32
N LEU A 304 -27.18 23.46 29.94
CA LEU A 304 -27.07 23.95 28.57
C LEU A 304 -25.61 23.92 28.10
N PHE A 305 -24.69 24.43 28.90
CA PHE A 305 -23.28 24.50 28.56
C PHE A 305 -22.69 23.07 28.42
N GLY A 306 -23.00 22.17 29.35
CA GLY A 306 -22.57 20.78 29.30
C GLY A 306 -23.05 20.08 28.03
N PHE A 307 -24.32 20.26 27.65
CA PHE A 307 -24.86 19.67 26.41
C PHE A 307 -24.23 20.29 25.16
N PHE A 308 -24.12 21.61 25.05
CA PHE A 308 -23.50 22.28 23.91
C PHE A 308 -22.03 21.88 23.71
N ARG A 309 -21.30 21.63 24.79
CA ARG A 309 -19.92 21.15 24.76
C ARG A 309 -19.83 19.66 24.47
N GLY A 310 -20.74 18.83 25.00
CA GLY A 310 -20.72 17.39 24.86
C GLY A 310 -21.21 16.88 23.51
N LEU A 311 -22.25 17.48 22.93
CA LEU A 311 -22.86 17.04 21.68
C LEU A 311 -21.88 16.97 20.49
N PRO A 312 -21.00 17.96 20.22
CA PRO A 312 -20.03 17.88 19.13
C PRO A 312 -19.06 16.70 19.29
N HIS A 313 -18.68 16.35 20.51
CA HIS A 313 -17.81 15.20 20.77
C HIS A 313 -18.52 13.87 20.48
N ILE A 314 -19.78 13.73 20.88
CA ILE A 314 -20.59 12.55 20.53
C ILE A 314 -20.79 12.46 19.00
N ALA A 315 -21.07 13.59 18.33
CA ALA A 315 -21.17 13.66 16.86
C ALA A 315 -19.88 13.19 16.19
N THR A 316 -18.71 13.64 16.68
CA THR A 316 -17.40 13.22 16.16
C THR A 316 -17.15 11.73 16.39
N ALA A 317 -17.51 11.17 17.54
CA ALA A 317 -17.41 9.74 17.80
C ALA A 317 -18.27 8.90 16.85
N LEU A 318 -19.52 9.33 16.59
CA LEU A 318 -20.42 8.70 15.64
C LEU A 318 -19.92 8.80 14.20
N GLN A 319 -19.40 9.96 13.80
CA GLN A 319 -18.79 10.18 12.49
C GLN A 319 -17.58 9.26 12.30
N SER A 320 -16.70 9.19 13.30
CA SER A 320 -15.53 8.29 13.28
C SER A 320 -15.97 6.85 13.04
N LYS A 321 -16.94 6.36 13.79
CA LYS A 321 -17.49 5.01 13.63
C LYS A 321 -18.08 4.78 12.23
N THR A 322 -18.84 5.74 11.69
CA THR A 322 -19.45 5.65 10.36
C THR A 322 -18.38 5.62 9.26
N SER A 323 -17.33 6.44 9.39
CA SER A 323 -16.18 6.45 8.46
C SER A 323 -15.44 5.13 8.46
N ILE A 324 -15.16 4.58 9.65
CA ILE A 324 -14.48 3.29 9.82
C ILE A 324 -15.26 2.17 9.13
N GLU A 325 -16.58 2.10 9.34
CA GLU A 325 -17.43 1.10 8.67
C GLU A 325 -17.38 1.24 7.14
N GLY A 326 -17.26 2.47 6.63
CA GLY A 326 -17.12 2.76 5.21
C GLY A 326 -15.74 2.44 4.64
N PHE A 327 -14.70 2.40 5.47
CA PHE A 327 -13.33 2.03 5.05
C PHE A 327 -13.05 0.53 5.17
N LEU A 328 -13.91 -0.26 5.80
CA LEU A 328 -13.75 -1.72 5.88
C LEU A 328 -13.51 -2.40 4.51
N PRO A 329 -14.20 -2.04 3.41
CA PRO A 329 -13.92 -2.62 2.10
C PRO A 329 -12.50 -2.34 1.57
N ALA A 330 -11.91 -1.20 1.93
CA ALA A 330 -10.51 -0.89 1.62
C ALA A 330 -9.56 -1.83 2.35
N PHE A 331 -9.83 -2.06 3.63
CA PHE A 331 -9.10 -3.03 4.44
C PHE A 331 -9.19 -4.44 3.87
N GLU A 332 -10.41 -4.91 3.56
CA GLU A 332 -10.65 -6.20 2.95
C GLU A 332 -9.87 -6.36 1.64
N GLN A 333 -9.81 -5.32 0.80
CA GLN A 333 -9.04 -5.36 -0.45
C GLN A 333 -7.52 -5.51 -0.22
N VAL A 334 -6.95 -4.77 0.72
CA VAL A 334 -5.51 -4.85 1.02
C VAL A 334 -5.17 -6.19 1.68
N ASP A 335 -6.02 -6.68 2.57
CA ASP A 335 -5.84 -7.99 3.21
C ASP A 335 -5.94 -9.14 2.20
N ASP A 336 -6.90 -9.09 1.28
CA ASP A 336 -7.05 -10.04 0.18
C ASP A 336 -5.80 -10.06 -0.71
N LEU A 337 -5.26 -8.90 -1.07
CA LEU A 337 -4.03 -8.81 -1.87
C LEU A 337 -2.83 -9.38 -1.11
N ASN A 338 -2.70 -9.07 0.18
CA ASN A 338 -1.65 -9.64 1.02
C ASN A 338 -1.80 -11.16 1.18
N ALA A 339 -3.03 -11.67 1.33
CA ALA A 339 -3.30 -13.10 1.39
C ALA A 339 -2.98 -13.80 0.05
N GLN A 340 -3.33 -13.18 -1.08
CA GLN A 340 -2.96 -13.68 -2.41
C GLN A 340 -1.43 -13.70 -2.59
N ALA A 341 -0.73 -12.62 -2.23
CA ALA A 341 0.72 -12.54 -2.28
C ALA A 341 1.37 -13.63 -1.43
N LYS A 342 0.89 -13.87 -0.22
CA LYS A 342 1.38 -14.95 0.66
C LYS A 342 1.12 -16.35 0.10
N ARG A 343 -0.05 -16.60 -0.53
CA ARG A 343 -0.35 -17.90 -1.17
C ARG A 343 0.54 -18.18 -2.37
N LEU A 344 0.92 -17.12 -3.08
CA LEU A 344 1.80 -17.18 -4.23
C LEU A 344 3.28 -16.93 -3.85
N ALA A 345 3.58 -16.81 -2.55
CA ALA A 345 4.94 -16.69 -2.07
C ALA A 345 5.70 -17.96 -2.44
N MET A 346 6.86 -17.74 -3.05
CA MET A 346 7.74 -18.84 -3.44
C MET A 346 8.47 -19.34 -2.21
N ALA A 347 8.62 -20.65 -2.12
CA ALA A 347 9.47 -21.25 -1.08
C ALA A 347 10.90 -20.71 -1.23
N ASP A 348 11.47 -20.25 -0.14
CA ASP A 348 12.87 -19.86 -0.06
C ASP A 348 13.63 -21.04 0.53
N GLY A 349 14.55 -21.62 -0.23
CA GLY A 349 15.37 -22.71 0.22
C GLY A 349 16.42 -22.25 1.23
N VAL A 350 17.02 -23.20 1.91
CA VAL A 350 18.05 -22.94 2.93
C VAL A 350 19.47 -23.16 2.44
N ARG A 351 19.64 -23.80 1.27
CA ARG A 351 20.94 -24.12 0.71
C ARG A 351 21.51 -22.92 -0.02
N GLU A 352 22.73 -22.50 0.34
CA GLU A 352 23.43 -21.46 -0.40
C GLU A 352 23.87 -21.95 -1.77
N PHE A 353 23.70 -21.10 -2.79
CA PHE A 353 24.15 -21.33 -4.15
C PHE A 353 25.40 -20.50 -4.43
N ASP A 354 26.45 -21.12 -4.92
CA ASP A 354 27.68 -20.43 -5.34
C ASP A 354 27.91 -20.52 -6.85
N ALA A 355 27.94 -21.73 -7.41
CA ALA A 355 28.14 -21.95 -8.83
C ALA A 355 27.51 -23.28 -9.28
N ILE A 356 27.39 -23.48 -10.60
CA ILE A 356 27.05 -24.77 -11.20
C ILE A 356 28.32 -25.62 -11.28
N ASP A 357 28.24 -26.88 -10.83
CA ASP A 357 29.33 -27.83 -10.95
C ASP A 357 29.19 -28.71 -12.17
N LYS A 358 27.97 -29.09 -12.56
CA LYS A 358 27.71 -30.01 -13.66
C LYS A 358 26.70 -29.48 -14.67
N ALA A 359 25.46 -29.24 -14.25
CA ALA A 359 24.38 -28.87 -15.17
C ALA A 359 23.11 -28.38 -14.49
N ILE A 360 22.28 -27.70 -15.30
CA ILE A 360 20.85 -27.49 -15.01
C ILE A 360 20.07 -28.54 -15.78
N THR A 361 19.16 -29.27 -15.13
CA THR A 361 18.38 -30.35 -15.76
C THR A 361 16.89 -30.13 -15.58
N PHE A 362 16.15 -30.19 -16.66
CA PHE A 362 14.68 -30.23 -16.65
C PHE A 362 14.24 -31.70 -16.68
N GLU A 363 13.43 -32.11 -15.71
CA GLU A 363 12.89 -33.46 -15.59
C GLU A 363 11.37 -33.42 -15.60
N ASN A 364 10.77 -33.83 -16.72
CA ASN A 364 9.31 -33.92 -16.94
C ASN A 364 8.57 -32.62 -16.59
N VAL A 365 9.17 -31.48 -16.88
CA VAL A 365 8.66 -30.15 -16.45
C VAL A 365 7.45 -29.78 -17.30
N SER A 366 6.33 -29.50 -16.62
CA SER A 366 5.15 -28.90 -17.24
C SER A 366 4.73 -27.64 -16.48
N PHE A 367 4.23 -26.64 -17.22
CA PHE A 367 3.78 -25.38 -16.64
C PHE A 367 2.66 -24.74 -17.47
N GLY A 368 1.69 -24.14 -16.78
CA GLY A 368 0.62 -23.34 -17.38
C GLY A 368 0.33 -22.07 -16.56
N TYR A 369 0.06 -20.96 -17.26
CA TYR A 369 -0.27 -19.70 -16.60
C TYR A 369 -1.65 -19.75 -15.94
N MET A 370 -1.79 -19.19 -14.74
CA MET A 370 -3.09 -19.04 -14.09
C MET A 370 -4.03 -18.17 -14.94
N GLY A 371 -5.30 -18.59 -15.05
CA GLY A 371 -6.29 -17.87 -15.86
C GLY A 371 -6.42 -18.36 -17.31
N SER A 372 -5.53 -19.22 -17.77
CA SER A 372 -5.62 -19.92 -19.08
C SER A 372 -5.60 -21.44 -18.90
N PRO A 373 -6.64 -22.04 -18.30
CA PRO A 373 -6.61 -23.47 -17.96
C PRO A 373 -6.54 -24.42 -19.14
N LYS A 374 -6.61 -23.92 -20.38
CA LYS A 374 -6.57 -24.72 -21.60
C LYS A 374 -5.24 -24.67 -22.36
N THR A 375 -4.29 -23.81 -21.97
CA THR A 375 -3.00 -23.68 -22.64
C THR A 375 -1.86 -23.95 -21.69
N THR A 376 -1.26 -25.13 -21.81
CA THR A 376 -0.01 -25.47 -21.15
C THR A 376 1.13 -24.79 -21.90
N ALA A 377 1.90 -23.93 -21.23
CA ALA A 377 2.99 -23.19 -21.86
C ALA A 377 4.24 -24.06 -22.07
N ILE A 378 4.45 -25.05 -21.19
CA ILE A 378 5.48 -26.07 -21.30
C ILE A 378 4.87 -27.42 -20.93
N GLN A 379 5.13 -28.45 -21.76
CA GLN A 379 4.59 -29.80 -21.61
C GLN A 379 5.74 -30.83 -21.58
N ASN A 380 5.89 -31.50 -20.43
CA ASN A 380 6.81 -32.60 -20.24
C ASN A 380 8.22 -32.36 -20.80
N ALA A 381 8.76 -31.15 -20.54
CA ALA A 381 10.07 -30.76 -21.04
C ALA A 381 11.18 -31.54 -20.31
N ASN A 382 12.07 -32.15 -21.09
CA ASN A 382 13.24 -32.86 -20.62
C ASN A 382 14.44 -32.38 -21.42
N PHE A 383 15.41 -31.70 -20.81
CA PHE A 383 16.65 -31.27 -21.43
C PHE A 383 17.69 -30.91 -20.38
N LYS A 384 18.94 -30.78 -20.83
CA LYS A 384 20.08 -30.50 -19.96
C LYS A 384 20.92 -29.34 -20.50
N VAL A 385 21.28 -28.42 -19.61
CA VAL A 385 22.21 -27.32 -19.88
C VAL A 385 23.51 -27.62 -19.12
N SER A 386 24.58 -27.87 -19.83
CA SER A 386 25.88 -28.21 -19.21
C SER A 386 26.57 -26.99 -18.66
N LYS A 387 27.39 -27.16 -17.60
CA LYS A 387 28.26 -26.11 -17.07
C LYS A 387 29.14 -25.52 -18.17
N ASN A 388 29.36 -24.21 -18.12
CA ASN A 388 30.27 -23.49 -19.01
C ASN A 388 30.02 -23.78 -20.50
N SER A 389 28.74 -23.87 -20.88
CA SER A 389 28.30 -24.09 -22.25
C SER A 389 27.32 -23.01 -22.71
N VAL A 390 27.16 -22.87 -24.01
CA VAL A 390 26.14 -22.04 -24.63
C VAL A 390 25.02 -22.94 -25.10
N THR A 391 23.84 -22.82 -24.49
CA THR A 391 22.62 -23.53 -24.91
C THR A 391 21.65 -22.53 -25.52
N VAL A 392 21.20 -22.79 -26.74
CA VAL A 392 20.22 -21.96 -27.45
C VAL A 392 18.83 -22.62 -27.37
N LEU A 393 17.85 -21.84 -26.93
CA LEU A 393 16.43 -22.17 -26.99
C LEU A 393 15.82 -21.47 -28.22
N THR A 394 15.28 -22.22 -29.16
CA THR A 394 14.67 -21.67 -30.39
C THR A 394 13.30 -22.29 -30.65
N GLY A 395 12.54 -21.76 -31.61
CA GLY A 395 11.20 -22.22 -31.96
C GLY A 395 10.23 -21.05 -32.19
N GLN A 396 9.02 -21.30 -32.67
CA GLN A 396 8.04 -20.25 -32.99
C GLN A 396 7.72 -19.34 -31.79
N SER A 397 7.21 -18.14 -32.07
CA SER A 397 6.72 -17.25 -31.00
C SER A 397 5.60 -17.96 -30.21
N GLY A 398 5.63 -17.86 -28.88
CA GLY A 398 4.68 -18.53 -28.00
C GLY A 398 4.94 -20.03 -27.78
N SER A 399 6.06 -20.57 -28.23
CA SER A 399 6.38 -22.02 -28.04
C SER A 399 6.88 -22.40 -26.64
N GLY A 400 7.08 -21.43 -25.70
CA GLY A 400 7.48 -21.70 -24.32
C GLY A 400 8.92 -21.34 -23.95
N LYS A 401 9.72 -20.79 -24.86
CA LYS A 401 11.15 -20.45 -24.64
C LYS A 401 11.39 -19.49 -23.46
N THR A 402 10.74 -18.34 -23.48
CA THR A 402 10.81 -17.34 -22.39
C THR A 402 10.25 -17.93 -21.08
N THR A 403 9.20 -18.75 -21.17
CA THR A 403 8.66 -19.47 -20.00
C THR A 403 9.69 -20.43 -19.38
N ALA A 404 10.51 -21.11 -20.19
CA ALA A 404 11.59 -21.95 -19.68
C ALA A 404 12.65 -21.11 -18.94
N MET A 405 13.02 -19.94 -19.45
CA MET A 405 13.91 -19.00 -18.73
C MET A 405 13.29 -18.50 -17.44
N ASP A 406 12.02 -18.11 -17.46
CA ASP A 406 11.30 -17.64 -16.27
C ASP A 406 11.25 -18.71 -15.16
N LEU A 407 11.15 -19.97 -15.55
CA LEU A 407 11.21 -21.11 -14.63
C LEU A 407 12.62 -21.30 -14.04
N ILE A 408 13.69 -21.10 -14.83
CA ILE A 408 15.08 -21.12 -14.34
C ILE A 408 15.33 -19.94 -13.39
N LEU A 409 14.79 -18.74 -13.69
CA LEU A 409 14.83 -17.59 -12.78
C LEU A 409 14.04 -17.80 -11.48
N GLY A 410 13.29 -18.90 -11.41
CA GLY A 410 12.38 -19.12 -10.29
C GLY A 410 11.28 -18.04 -10.19
N LEU A 411 10.88 -17.39 -11.28
CA LEU A 411 9.74 -16.45 -11.30
C LEU A 411 8.41 -17.20 -11.23
N TYR A 412 8.41 -18.46 -11.66
CA TYR A 412 7.30 -19.40 -11.60
C TYR A 412 7.76 -20.75 -11.04
N THR A 413 6.81 -21.50 -10.50
CA THR A 413 7.03 -22.90 -10.06
C THR A 413 6.40 -23.84 -11.07
N PRO A 414 7.08 -24.91 -11.51
CA PRO A 414 6.49 -25.93 -12.37
C PRO A 414 5.19 -26.49 -11.80
N SER A 415 4.21 -26.77 -12.67
CA SER A 415 2.97 -27.46 -12.29
C SER A 415 3.20 -28.95 -12.03
N SER A 416 4.17 -29.56 -12.73
CA SER A 416 4.66 -30.92 -12.52
C SER A 416 6.11 -31.03 -12.99
N GLY A 417 6.82 -32.07 -12.54
CA GLY A 417 8.24 -32.25 -12.79
C GLY A 417 9.09 -31.37 -11.92
N GLN A 418 10.39 -31.29 -12.20
CA GLN A 418 11.34 -30.51 -11.39
C GLN A 418 12.49 -29.97 -12.24
N ILE A 419 13.07 -28.86 -11.77
CA ILE A 419 14.29 -28.27 -12.33
C ILE A 419 15.38 -28.49 -11.30
N LEU A 420 16.44 -29.14 -11.72
CA LEU A 420 17.57 -29.50 -10.86
C LEU A 420 18.82 -28.72 -11.26
N ILE A 421 19.58 -28.26 -10.27
CA ILE A 421 20.94 -27.80 -10.45
C ILE A 421 21.84 -28.80 -9.73
N ASP A 422 22.69 -29.47 -10.51
CA ASP A 422 23.60 -30.54 -10.03
C ASP A 422 22.88 -31.67 -9.26
N GLY A 423 21.63 -31.97 -9.66
CA GLY A 423 20.78 -32.98 -9.05
C GLY A 423 19.99 -32.49 -7.82
N VAL A 424 20.07 -31.22 -7.48
CA VAL A 424 19.34 -30.60 -6.36
C VAL A 424 18.20 -29.74 -6.92
N PRO A 425 16.96 -29.87 -6.44
CA PRO A 425 15.84 -29.02 -6.86
C PRO A 425 16.15 -27.53 -6.64
N ILE A 426 15.86 -26.70 -7.66
CA ILE A 426 16.16 -25.26 -7.61
C ILE A 426 15.48 -24.56 -6.41
N GLN A 427 14.36 -25.09 -5.95
CA GLN A 427 13.59 -24.57 -4.80
C GLN A 427 14.29 -24.80 -3.44
N GLU A 428 15.28 -25.68 -3.37
CA GLU A 428 16.06 -25.91 -2.15
C GLU A 428 17.15 -24.88 -1.92
N PHE A 429 17.55 -24.15 -2.96
CA PHE A 429 18.50 -23.05 -2.84
C PHE A 429 17.86 -21.78 -2.27
N SER A 430 18.63 -21.06 -1.44
CA SER A 430 18.28 -19.71 -1.04
C SER A 430 18.16 -18.85 -2.29
N ARG A 431 16.95 -18.28 -2.51
CA ARG A 431 16.67 -17.47 -3.68
C ARG A 431 17.60 -16.27 -3.78
N SER A 432 17.95 -15.67 -2.64
CA SER A 432 18.86 -14.54 -2.59
C SER A 432 20.28 -14.92 -3.04
N SER A 433 20.82 -16.08 -2.63
CA SER A 433 22.12 -16.54 -3.07
C SER A 433 22.13 -16.94 -4.55
N PHE A 434 21.08 -17.64 -4.99
CA PHE A 434 20.92 -18.06 -6.37
C PHE A 434 20.85 -16.87 -7.34
N LEU A 435 19.95 -15.93 -7.11
CA LEU A 435 19.76 -14.79 -8.01
C LEU A 435 20.95 -13.83 -8.04
N LYS A 436 21.78 -13.78 -7.02
CA LYS A 436 23.06 -13.04 -7.05
C LYS A 436 24.07 -13.61 -8.05
N LYS A 437 23.90 -14.86 -8.46
CA LYS A 437 24.77 -15.57 -9.41
C LYS A 437 24.12 -15.76 -10.77
N VAL A 438 22.95 -15.15 -11.00
CA VAL A 438 22.22 -15.21 -12.29
C VAL A 438 22.16 -13.83 -12.92
N GLY A 439 22.80 -13.64 -14.05
CA GLY A 439 22.65 -12.48 -14.91
C GLY A 439 21.45 -12.68 -15.84
N TYR A 440 20.57 -11.68 -15.96
CA TYR A 440 19.41 -11.76 -16.85
C TYR A 440 19.25 -10.52 -17.72
N VAL A 441 19.10 -10.74 -19.03
CA VAL A 441 18.79 -9.69 -20.01
C VAL A 441 17.47 -10.06 -20.70
N PRO A 442 16.37 -9.35 -20.38
CA PRO A 442 15.08 -9.58 -21.03
C PRO A 442 15.04 -9.03 -22.45
N GLN A 443 14.07 -9.47 -23.25
CA GLN A 443 13.82 -9.00 -24.62
C GLN A 443 13.62 -7.48 -24.70
N ASP A 444 12.84 -6.90 -23.77
CA ASP A 444 12.67 -5.46 -23.59
C ASP A 444 13.30 -5.01 -22.26
N PRO A 445 14.54 -4.52 -22.26
CA PRO A 445 15.27 -4.23 -21.05
C PRO A 445 14.73 -2.99 -20.34
N TYR A 446 14.43 -3.14 -19.05
CA TYR A 446 14.06 -2.04 -18.18
C TYR A 446 15.30 -1.43 -17.53
N LEU A 447 15.50 -0.13 -17.73
CA LEU A 447 16.49 0.67 -17.02
C LEU A 447 15.78 1.61 -16.06
N PHE A 448 16.29 1.67 -14.82
CA PHE A 448 15.75 2.56 -13.81
C PHE A 448 16.06 4.02 -14.14
N ASP A 449 15.16 4.93 -13.76
CA ASP A 449 15.42 6.36 -13.83
C ASP A 449 16.54 6.73 -12.85
N GLY A 450 17.71 6.95 -13.43
CA GLY A 450 18.96 7.20 -12.73
C GLY A 450 20.10 7.32 -13.74
N SER A 451 21.34 7.33 -13.26
CA SER A 451 22.52 7.31 -14.11
C SER A 451 22.86 5.89 -14.59
N ILE A 452 23.75 5.78 -15.58
CA ILE A 452 24.32 4.49 -16.01
C ILE A 452 25.00 3.81 -14.82
N LYS A 453 25.78 4.55 -14.04
CA LYS A 453 26.42 4.10 -12.82
C LYS A 453 25.43 3.52 -11.81
N GLU A 454 24.34 4.24 -11.53
CA GLU A 454 23.30 3.78 -10.61
C GLU A 454 22.63 2.48 -11.10
N ASN A 455 22.40 2.34 -12.42
CA ASN A 455 21.87 1.11 -12.99
C ASN A 455 22.83 -0.09 -12.89
N LEU A 456 24.14 0.12 -13.01
CA LEU A 456 25.15 -0.92 -12.80
C LEU A 456 25.29 -1.29 -11.30
N LEU A 457 25.34 -0.28 -10.44
CA LEU A 457 25.40 -0.48 -8.98
C LEU A 457 24.14 -1.15 -8.41
N TRP A 458 22.98 -1.01 -9.09
CA TRP A 458 21.77 -1.73 -8.69
C TRP A 458 21.95 -3.25 -8.76
N ALA A 459 22.69 -3.75 -9.75
CA ALA A 459 22.99 -5.17 -9.89
C ALA A 459 24.14 -5.61 -8.95
N ASN A 460 25.19 -4.81 -8.83
CA ASN A 460 26.32 -5.06 -7.95
C ASN A 460 26.68 -3.80 -7.14
N PRO A 461 26.12 -3.65 -5.92
CA PRO A 461 26.38 -2.46 -5.08
C PRO A 461 27.85 -2.28 -4.66
N LYS A 462 28.67 -3.32 -4.82
CA LYS A 462 30.11 -3.30 -4.49
C LYS A 462 31.01 -3.11 -5.71
N ALA A 463 30.43 -2.90 -6.90
CA ALA A 463 31.20 -2.77 -8.12
C ALA A 463 32.10 -1.52 -8.08
N THR A 464 33.37 -1.73 -8.41
CA THR A 464 34.34 -0.65 -8.61
C THR A 464 34.14 0.02 -9.97
N GLU A 465 34.70 1.19 -10.16
CA GLU A 465 34.66 1.86 -11.46
C GLU A 465 35.33 1.04 -12.57
N SER A 466 36.40 0.33 -12.24
CA SER A 466 37.04 -0.60 -13.18
C SER A 466 36.10 -1.74 -13.60
N MET A 467 35.36 -2.34 -12.67
CA MET A 467 34.36 -3.37 -12.99
C MET A 467 33.25 -2.81 -13.90
N MET A 468 32.80 -1.58 -13.63
CA MET A 468 31.80 -0.91 -14.46
C MET A 468 32.31 -0.70 -15.89
N ARG A 469 33.51 -0.15 -16.06
CA ARG A 469 34.12 0.05 -17.38
C ARG A 469 34.31 -1.27 -18.11
N ASN A 470 34.87 -2.30 -17.45
CA ASN A 470 35.04 -3.61 -18.04
C ASN A 470 33.70 -4.23 -18.50
N SER A 471 32.65 -4.13 -17.69
CA SER A 471 31.34 -4.65 -18.06
C SER A 471 30.73 -3.92 -19.27
N LEU A 472 30.95 -2.60 -19.39
CA LEU A 472 30.53 -1.80 -20.55
C LEU A 472 31.34 -2.15 -21.80
N GLU A 473 32.64 -2.45 -21.68
CA GLU A 473 33.48 -2.94 -22.77
C GLU A 473 33.01 -4.30 -23.26
N TYR A 474 32.78 -5.27 -22.35
CA TYR A 474 32.23 -6.58 -22.73
C TYR A 474 30.84 -6.48 -23.40
N ALA A 475 30.06 -5.47 -23.05
CA ALA A 475 28.78 -5.20 -23.71
C ALA A 475 28.90 -4.32 -24.96
N HIS A 476 30.09 -3.96 -25.40
CA HIS A 476 30.37 -3.09 -26.56
C HIS A 476 29.62 -1.76 -26.52
N VAL A 477 29.47 -1.18 -25.32
CA VAL A 477 28.82 0.13 -25.12
C VAL A 477 29.71 1.16 -24.47
N GLY A 478 30.95 0.80 -24.08
CA GLY A 478 31.92 1.65 -23.39
C GLY A 478 32.19 2.94 -24.14
N GLU A 479 32.60 2.87 -25.43
CA GLU A 479 32.81 4.05 -26.27
C GLU A 479 31.57 4.96 -26.40
N ALA A 480 30.38 4.35 -26.47
CA ALA A 480 29.14 5.14 -26.57
C ALA A 480 28.86 5.89 -25.27
N VAL A 481 29.20 5.30 -24.12
CA VAL A 481 29.07 5.92 -22.79
C VAL A 481 30.11 7.03 -22.61
N GLU A 482 31.35 6.84 -23.05
CA GLU A 482 32.41 7.83 -22.95
C GLU A 482 32.15 9.08 -23.81
N LYS A 483 31.44 8.93 -24.93
CA LYS A 483 30.99 10.03 -25.77
C LYS A 483 29.84 10.85 -25.21
N LEU A 484 29.20 10.38 -24.13
CA LEU A 484 28.17 11.14 -23.43
C LEU A 484 28.80 12.20 -22.55
N GLU A 485 28.19 13.38 -22.47
CA GLU A 485 28.72 14.56 -21.77
C GLU A 485 29.09 14.27 -20.30
N SER A 486 28.34 13.42 -19.62
CA SER A 486 28.55 13.04 -18.22
C SER A 486 29.03 11.58 -18.04
N GLY A 487 29.42 10.87 -19.11
CA GLY A 487 29.90 9.49 -19.04
C GLY A 487 29.00 8.57 -18.23
N LEU A 488 29.57 7.91 -17.22
CA LEU A 488 28.82 7.01 -16.28
C LEU A 488 27.72 7.72 -15.49
N ASP A 489 27.85 9.01 -15.23
CA ASP A 489 26.87 9.79 -14.47
C ASP A 489 25.73 10.34 -15.34
N THR A 490 25.71 9.99 -16.64
CA THR A 490 24.64 10.38 -17.57
C THR A 490 23.30 9.80 -17.11
N ARG A 491 22.32 10.67 -16.89
CA ARG A 491 20.95 10.29 -16.52
C ARG A 491 20.18 9.74 -17.71
N LEU A 492 19.57 8.56 -17.51
CA LEU A 492 18.90 7.80 -18.55
C LEU A 492 17.47 8.26 -18.83
N GLY A 493 16.82 8.94 -17.86
CA GLY A 493 15.39 9.24 -17.88
C GLY A 493 14.51 8.01 -17.71
N ASP A 494 13.20 8.22 -17.76
CA ASP A 494 12.24 7.12 -17.57
C ASP A 494 12.49 6.00 -18.58
N ARG A 495 12.66 4.77 -18.05
CA ARG A 495 12.96 3.54 -18.82
C ARG A 495 14.12 3.66 -19.80
N GLY A 496 15.08 4.53 -19.55
CA GLY A 496 16.20 4.75 -20.47
C GLY A 496 15.79 5.45 -21.78
N GLY A 497 14.76 6.30 -21.75
CA GLY A 497 14.17 6.94 -22.93
C GLY A 497 15.12 7.86 -23.72
N ARG A 498 16.28 8.23 -23.14
CA ARG A 498 17.34 9.00 -23.81
C ARG A 498 18.30 8.16 -24.64
N LEU A 499 18.19 6.83 -24.57
CA LEU A 499 19.06 5.89 -25.27
C LEU A 499 18.35 5.25 -26.48
N SER A 500 19.13 4.85 -27.48
CA SER A 500 18.63 3.97 -28.54
C SER A 500 18.27 2.58 -27.99
N GLY A 501 17.45 1.81 -28.71
CA GLY A 501 17.11 0.43 -28.34
C GLY A 501 18.33 -0.44 -28.10
N GLY A 502 19.29 -0.40 -29.04
CA GLY A 502 20.53 -1.17 -28.93
C GLY A 502 21.44 -0.70 -27.79
N GLN A 503 21.47 0.60 -27.46
CA GLN A 503 22.21 1.09 -26.27
C GLN A 503 21.56 0.57 -24.98
N ARG A 504 20.22 0.59 -24.87
CA ARG A 504 19.52 0.02 -23.71
C ARG A 504 19.82 -1.46 -23.52
N GLN A 505 19.77 -2.24 -24.61
CA GLN A 505 20.10 -3.68 -24.56
C GLN A 505 21.54 -3.93 -24.10
N ARG A 506 22.51 -3.17 -24.60
CA ARG A 506 23.91 -3.32 -24.22
C ARG A 506 24.19 -2.88 -22.77
N ILE A 507 23.56 -1.82 -22.29
CA ILE A 507 23.67 -1.43 -20.87
C ILE A 507 23.02 -2.51 -19.97
N ALA A 508 21.90 -3.11 -20.38
CA ALA A 508 21.32 -4.23 -19.65
C ALA A 508 22.23 -5.47 -19.66
N LEU A 509 22.94 -5.72 -20.75
CA LEU A 509 23.96 -6.77 -20.82
C LEU A 509 25.14 -6.46 -19.89
N ALA A 510 25.67 -5.23 -19.88
CA ALA A 510 26.71 -4.81 -18.95
C ALA A 510 26.25 -4.98 -17.49
N ARG A 511 24.98 -4.64 -17.19
CA ARG A 511 24.36 -4.84 -15.88
C ARG A 511 24.28 -6.31 -15.47
N ALA A 512 24.06 -7.22 -16.40
CA ALA A 512 24.08 -8.66 -16.15
C ALA A 512 25.48 -9.20 -15.95
N ILE A 513 26.46 -8.75 -16.73
CA ILE A 513 27.86 -9.18 -16.66
C ILE A 513 28.58 -8.70 -15.40
N ILE A 514 28.31 -7.48 -14.93
CA ILE A 514 28.96 -6.90 -13.74
C ILE A 514 28.71 -7.69 -12.44
N MET A 515 27.73 -8.57 -12.45
CA MET A 515 27.43 -9.49 -11.34
C MET A 515 28.41 -10.68 -11.29
N GLU A 516 29.25 -10.86 -12.31
CA GLU A 516 30.10 -12.05 -12.47
C GLU A 516 29.28 -13.34 -12.31
N PRO A 517 28.24 -13.51 -13.16
CA PRO A 517 27.25 -14.54 -12.92
C PRO A 517 27.76 -15.94 -13.27
N SER A 518 27.34 -16.97 -12.50
CA SER A 518 27.52 -18.38 -12.84
C SER A 518 26.58 -18.84 -13.98
N ILE A 519 25.42 -18.16 -14.08
CA ILE A 519 24.41 -18.41 -15.11
C ILE A 519 24.07 -17.08 -15.78
N LEU A 520 24.11 -17.03 -17.12
CA LEU A 520 23.70 -15.85 -17.88
C LEU A 520 22.51 -16.23 -18.81
N LEU A 521 21.38 -15.56 -18.60
CA LEU A 521 20.15 -15.77 -19.34
C LEU A 521 19.91 -14.57 -20.28
N LEU A 522 19.82 -14.82 -21.58
CA LEU A 522 19.71 -13.80 -22.62
C LEU A 522 18.46 -14.05 -23.47
N ASP A 523 17.43 -13.21 -23.37
CA ASP A 523 16.18 -13.36 -24.08
C ASP A 523 16.09 -12.39 -25.26
N GLU A 524 16.20 -12.87 -26.50
CA GLU A 524 16.16 -12.14 -27.79
C GLU A 524 16.94 -10.82 -27.77
N PHE A 525 18.02 -10.76 -27.02
CA PHE A 525 18.76 -9.57 -26.65
C PHE A 525 19.55 -8.91 -27.79
N THR A 526 19.64 -9.54 -28.98
CA THR A 526 20.30 -8.98 -30.18
C THR A 526 19.31 -8.38 -31.18
N SER A 527 18.02 -8.35 -30.89
CA SER A 527 16.96 -7.93 -31.83
C SER A 527 17.08 -6.47 -32.31
N ALA A 528 17.68 -5.58 -31.51
CA ALA A 528 17.88 -4.16 -31.84
C ALA A 528 19.34 -3.82 -32.25
N LEU A 529 20.18 -4.82 -32.56
CA LEU A 529 21.58 -4.64 -32.92
C LEU A 529 21.78 -4.81 -34.44
N ASP A 530 22.76 -4.07 -34.97
CA ASP A 530 23.25 -4.28 -36.33
C ASP A 530 24.19 -5.51 -36.41
N GLU A 531 24.45 -6.01 -37.61
CA GLU A 531 25.24 -7.22 -37.84
C GLU A 531 26.67 -7.14 -37.28
N LYS A 532 27.32 -5.97 -37.34
CA LYS A 532 28.66 -5.79 -36.81
C LYS A 532 28.70 -5.92 -35.30
N LEU A 533 27.81 -5.22 -34.60
CA LEU A 533 27.70 -5.29 -33.16
C LEU A 533 27.23 -6.67 -32.68
N GLU A 534 26.35 -7.33 -33.43
CA GLU A 534 25.97 -8.72 -33.16
C GLU A 534 27.19 -9.63 -33.19
N GLY A 535 28.04 -9.51 -34.22
CA GLY A 535 29.29 -10.27 -34.33
C GLY A 535 30.25 -10.06 -33.16
N ASP A 536 30.36 -8.84 -32.68
CA ASP A 536 31.23 -8.52 -31.53
C ASP A 536 30.67 -9.07 -30.23
N ILE A 537 29.37 -9.01 -30.02
CA ILE A 537 28.72 -9.62 -28.86
C ILE A 537 28.81 -11.16 -28.89
N ILE A 538 28.74 -11.79 -30.07
CA ILE A 538 28.99 -13.22 -30.22
C ILE A 538 30.37 -13.60 -29.71
N LYS A 539 31.42 -12.80 -30.03
CA LYS A 539 32.77 -13.01 -29.49
C LYS A 539 32.80 -12.87 -27.96
N THR A 540 32.08 -11.91 -27.41
CA THR A 540 31.94 -11.76 -25.95
C THR A 540 31.28 -13.01 -25.34
N ILE A 541 30.21 -13.54 -25.92
CA ILE A 541 29.56 -14.77 -25.45
C ILE A 541 30.52 -15.97 -25.50
N GLN A 542 31.30 -16.10 -26.60
CA GLN A 542 32.34 -17.14 -26.72
C GLN A 542 33.44 -17.01 -25.68
N HIS A 543 33.79 -15.78 -25.26
CA HIS A 543 34.73 -15.56 -24.18
C HIS A 543 34.13 -15.90 -22.81
N LEU A 544 32.93 -15.42 -22.51
CA LEU A 544 32.25 -15.62 -21.23
C LEU A 544 31.90 -17.09 -20.97
N ARG A 545 31.68 -17.91 -22.00
CA ARG A 545 31.34 -19.35 -21.84
C ARG A 545 32.38 -20.15 -21.06
N HIS A 546 33.62 -19.69 -20.97
CA HIS A 546 34.65 -20.38 -20.19
C HIS A 546 34.44 -20.28 -18.68
N TYR A 547 33.64 -19.28 -18.22
CA TYR A 547 33.41 -18.98 -16.81
C TYR A 547 31.93 -19.03 -16.42
N THR A 548 31.03 -18.93 -17.41
CA THR A 548 29.59 -18.73 -17.21
C THR A 548 28.80 -19.71 -18.05
N THR A 549 27.78 -20.32 -17.49
CA THR A 549 26.80 -21.12 -18.22
C THR A 549 25.78 -20.20 -18.88
N ILE A 550 25.68 -20.23 -20.20
CA ILE A 550 24.91 -19.25 -20.96
C ILE A 550 23.70 -19.92 -21.61
N ILE A 551 22.52 -19.38 -21.40
CA ILE A 551 21.27 -19.80 -22.04
C ILE A 551 20.73 -18.63 -22.85
N VAL A 552 20.52 -18.84 -24.14
CA VAL A 552 20.09 -17.79 -25.08
C VAL A 552 18.80 -18.20 -25.76
N VAL A 553 17.76 -17.36 -25.66
CA VAL A 553 16.61 -17.46 -26.55
C VAL A 553 16.89 -16.62 -27.79
N THR A 554 16.90 -17.23 -28.95
CA THR A 554 17.16 -16.48 -30.20
C THR A 554 16.64 -17.22 -31.44
N HIS A 555 16.41 -16.44 -32.51
CA HIS A 555 16.16 -16.90 -33.87
C HIS A 555 17.36 -16.63 -34.79
N ARG A 556 18.46 -16.08 -34.26
CA ARG A 556 19.66 -15.70 -35.02
C ARG A 556 20.55 -16.94 -35.28
N ARG A 557 20.82 -17.23 -36.55
CA ARG A 557 21.61 -18.41 -36.94
C ARG A 557 23.04 -18.36 -36.43
N GLU A 558 23.66 -17.17 -36.40
CA GLU A 558 25.05 -16.99 -35.95
C GLU A 558 25.24 -17.40 -34.48
N LEU A 559 24.30 -17.05 -33.60
CA LEU A 559 24.30 -17.53 -32.22
C LEU A 559 24.07 -19.02 -32.09
N MET A 560 23.22 -19.62 -32.97
CA MET A 560 23.00 -21.05 -32.96
C MET A 560 24.24 -21.85 -33.42
N LYS A 561 25.04 -21.29 -34.35
CA LYS A 561 26.28 -21.92 -34.82
C LYS A 561 27.35 -22.09 -33.76
N ILE A 562 27.40 -21.17 -32.77
CA ILE A 562 28.38 -21.22 -31.68
C ILE A 562 27.88 -22.00 -30.47
N ALA A 563 26.61 -22.43 -30.47
CA ALA A 563 26.00 -23.14 -29.38
C ALA A 563 26.52 -24.60 -29.29
N ASP A 564 26.74 -25.04 -28.05
CA ASP A 564 27.06 -26.44 -27.73
C ASP A 564 25.81 -27.32 -27.85
N ALA A 565 24.63 -26.76 -27.57
CA ALA A 565 23.34 -27.41 -27.73
C ALA A 565 22.28 -26.40 -28.22
N VAL A 566 21.44 -26.85 -29.14
CA VAL A 566 20.25 -26.14 -29.60
C VAL A 566 19.02 -26.96 -29.24
N ILE A 567 18.06 -26.36 -28.57
CA ILE A 567 16.81 -26.97 -28.13
C ILE A 567 15.67 -26.29 -28.88
N VAL A 568 14.92 -27.04 -29.66
CA VAL A 568 13.81 -26.53 -30.46
C VAL A 568 12.49 -26.78 -29.76
N PHE A 569 11.81 -25.70 -29.39
CA PHE A 569 10.48 -25.74 -28.81
C PHE A 569 9.40 -25.60 -29.89
N ASP A 570 8.36 -26.41 -29.80
CA ASP A 570 7.13 -26.26 -30.57
C ASP A 570 5.92 -26.57 -29.70
N GLN A 571 4.95 -25.66 -29.66
CA GLN A 571 3.70 -25.79 -28.91
C GLN A 571 3.90 -26.27 -27.44
N GLY A 572 4.91 -25.76 -26.77
CA GLY A 572 5.24 -26.09 -25.37
C GLY A 572 6.07 -27.36 -25.17
N SER A 573 6.37 -28.11 -26.24
CA SER A 573 7.14 -29.36 -26.21
C SER A 573 8.49 -29.20 -26.87
N ILE A 574 9.46 -30.01 -26.48
CA ILE A 574 10.76 -30.08 -27.14
C ILE A 574 10.66 -31.09 -28.31
N VAL A 575 10.91 -30.59 -29.52
CA VAL A 575 10.79 -31.43 -30.75
C VAL A 575 12.16 -31.87 -31.29
N LYS A 576 13.22 -31.10 -31.01
CA LYS A 576 14.60 -31.46 -31.39
C LYS A 576 15.59 -30.93 -30.35
N GLU A 577 16.65 -31.69 -30.11
CA GLU A 577 17.79 -31.33 -29.28
C GLU A 577 19.09 -31.83 -29.90
N GLY A 578 20.14 -31.03 -29.93
CA GLY A 578 21.45 -31.43 -30.46
C GLY A 578 22.31 -30.25 -30.89
N GLY A 579 23.43 -30.50 -31.50
CA GLY A 579 24.26 -29.45 -32.11
C GLY A 579 23.61 -28.81 -33.32
N TYR A 580 24.00 -27.58 -33.68
CA TYR A 580 23.44 -26.84 -34.81
C TYR A 580 23.37 -27.65 -36.11
N GLN A 581 24.48 -28.36 -36.47
CA GLN A 581 24.57 -29.16 -37.66
C GLN A 581 23.60 -30.37 -37.67
N SER A 582 23.35 -30.97 -36.50
CA SER A 582 22.44 -32.12 -36.37
C SER A 582 20.97 -31.73 -36.54
N ILE A 583 20.64 -30.46 -36.22
CA ILE A 583 19.24 -29.97 -36.25
C ILE A 583 18.88 -29.36 -37.60
N TYR A 584 19.79 -28.59 -38.22
CA TYR A 584 19.53 -27.84 -39.44
C TYR A 584 20.25 -28.37 -40.68
N GLY A 585 21.12 -29.40 -40.54
CA GLY A 585 21.91 -29.96 -41.64
C GLY A 585 23.05 -29.04 -42.08
N PHE A 586 23.90 -29.50 -42.99
CA PHE A 586 24.88 -28.65 -43.67
C PHE A 586 24.13 -27.77 -44.70
N VAL A 587 23.62 -26.62 -44.26
CA VAL A 587 23.17 -25.58 -45.18
C VAL A 587 24.30 -24.57 -45.23
N ASP A 588 25.04 -24.56 -46.35
CA ASP A 588 26.02 -23.56 -46.72
C ASP A 588 25.40 -22.15 -46.78
#